data_d532cc7012384330c8e8c0cfa7ee33f6
#
_entry.id   d532cc7012384330c8e8c0cfa7ee33f6
#
_cell.length_a   1.000
_cell.length_b   1.000
_cell.length_c   1.000
_cell.angle_alpha   90.00
_cell.angle_beta   90.00
_cell.angle_gamma   90.00
#
_symmetry.space_group_name_H-M   'P 1'
#
loop_
_entity.id
_entity.type
_entity.pdbx_description
1 polymer ?
#
loop_
_entity_poly.entity_id
_entity_poly.type
_entity_poly.pdbx_seq_one_letter_code
_entity_poly.pdbx_strand_id
1 'polypeptide(L)'
;MARDSIFAHGAVIVPDFVTPAEEERLLLRIGQAPWMTELSRRVQHYGWRYDYRGASRPVAAAPFPRWTAVMADRLRAHFGGALPVQCIVNEYRPGQGIGMHADHAQFGPVVASLSLAADWPMRFRPRAVRPYARDGLPGDEVVVLPRRSVLVLAGAARSAWMHGIDRTATACEAATRLSATFRTLAR
;
A
#
# COMPACT_ATOMS: atom_id res chain seq x y z
N MET A 1 2.73 -25.36 16.22
CA MET A 1 3.79 -24.44 15.77
C MET A 1 3.17 -23.06 15.68
N ALA A 2 3.77 -22.06 16.33
CA ALA A 2 3.32 -20.67 16.18
C ALA A 2 3.43 -20.31 14.70
N ARG A 3 2.37 -19.72 14.12
CA ARG A 3 2.38 -19.26 12.73
C ARG A 3 3.44 -18.16 12.63
N ASP A 4 4.32 -18.29 11.65
CA ASP A 4 5.37 -17.32 11.38
C ASP A 4 4.67 -16.05 10.84
N SER A 5 4.53 -15.02 11.69
CA SER A 5 3.81 -13.80 11.36
C SER A 5 4.66 -12.90 10.46
N ILE A 6 4.02 -12.17 9.53
CA ILE A 6 4.70 -11.19 8.67
C ILE A 6 5.48 -10.14 9.48
N PHE A 7 5.06 -9.87 10.71
CA PHE A 7 5.75 -8.94 11.60
C PHE A 7 7.13 -9.44 12.02
N ALA A 8 7.33 -10.75 12.15
CA ALA A 8 8.66 -11.35 12.39
C ALA A 8 9.59 -11.21 11.17
N HIS A 9 9.07 -10.85 10.02
CA HIS A 9 9.79 -10.74 8.76
C HIS A 9 10.08 -9.29 8.30
N GLY A 10 9.77 -8.30 9.14
CA GLY A 10 10.08 -6.89 8.87
C GLY A 10 8.87 -6.04 8.45
N ALA A 11 7.65 -6.52 8.68
CA ALA A 11 6.48 -5.66 8.65
C ALA A 11 6.34 -4.88 9.96
N VAL A 12 5.90 -3.63 9.89
CA VAL A 12 5.61 -2.79 11.05
C VAL A 12 4.35 -1.99 10.76
N ILE A 13 3.44 -1.88 11.74
CA ILE A 13 2.35 -0.93 11.72
C ILE A 13 2.68 0.22 12.67
N VAL A 14 2.69 1.44 12.16
CA VAL A 14 2.82 2.67 12.94
C VAL A 14 1.43 3.26 13.10
N PRO A 15 0.79 3.11 14.28
CA PRO A 15 -0.54 3.66 14.51
C PRO A 15 -0.51 5.18 14.61
N ASP A 16 -1.66 5.82 14.40
CA ASP A 16 -1.87 7.26 14.52
C ASP A 16 -0.80 8.12 13.85
N PHE A 17 -0.32 7.65 12.69
CA PHE A 17 0.70 8.34 11.89
C PHE A 17 0.24 9.74 11.45
N VAL A 18 -1.06 9.93 11.27
CA VAL A 18 -1.71 11.22 11.03
C VAL A 18 -2.84 11.42 12.05
N THR A 19 -3.00 12.67 12.47
CA THR A 19 -4.12 13.06 13.35
C THR A 19 -5.45 13.05 12.58
N PRO A 20 -6.62 13.02 13.27
CA PRO A 20 -7.91 13.14 12.60
C PRO A 20 -8.02 14.38 11.71
N ALA A 21 -7.55 15.54 12.15
CA ALA A 21 -7.57 16.77 11.38
C ALA A 21 -6.63 16.75 10.16
N GLU A 22 -5.50 16.04 10.25
CA GLU A 22 -4.62 15.81 9.09
C GLU A 22 -5.30 14.88 8.07
N GLU A 23 -5.94 13.82 8.53
CA GLU A 23 -6.67 12.91 7.68
C GLU A 23 -7.79 13.62 6.91
N GLU A 24 -8.61 14.44 7.56
CA GLU A 24 -9.65 15.22 6.88
C GLU A 24 -9.08 16.07 5.75
N ARG A 25 -7.97 16.77 6.01
CA ARG A 25 -7.28 17.57 4.98
C ARG A 25 -6.73 16.71 3.85
N LEU A 26 -6.18 15.52 4.15
CA LEU A 26 -5.69 14.58 3.14
C LEU A 26 -6.83 14.06 2.28
N LEU A 27 -7.95 13.62 2.89
CA LEU A 27 -9.12 13.14 2.18
C LEU A 27 -9.69 14.20 1.23
N LEU A 28 -9.78 15.44 1.69
CA LEU A 28 -10.22 16.57 0.85
C LEU A 28 -9.28 16.78 -0.35
N ARG A 29 -7.96 16.81 -0.13
CA ARG A 29 -6.97 17.02 -1.20
C ARG A 29 -6.94 15.86 -2.21
N ILE A 30 -7.02 14.63 -1.72
CA ILE A 30 -7.12 13.44 -2.57
C ILE A 30 -8.40 13.46 -3.38
N GLY A 31 -9.53 13.81 -2.76
CA GLY A 31 -10.83 13.87 -3.44
C GLY A 31 -10.92 14.91 -4.55
N GLN A 32 -10.19 16.03 -4.42
CA GLN A 32 -10.13 17.11 -5.41
C GLN A 32 -9.22 16.81 -6.60
N ALA A 33 -8.31 15.84 -6.49
CA ALA A 33 -7.38 15.50 -7.56
C ALA A 33 -8.02 14.53 -8.59
N PRO A 34 -7.60 14.58 -9.87
CA PRO A 34 -8.11 13.69 -10.90
C PRO A 34 -7.85 12.22 -10.58
N TRP A 35 -8.83 11.37 -10.84
CA TRP A 35 -8.74 9.92 -10.68
C TRP A 35 -8.60 9.22 -12.03
N MET A 36 -7.69 8.27 -12.08
CA MET A 36 -7.60 7.30 -13.19
C MET A 36 -8.53 6.13 -12.89
N THR A 37 -9.32 5.71 -13.88
CA THR A 37 -10.38 4.68 -13.75
C THR A 37 -10.14 3.46 -14.64
N GLU A 38 -8.93 3.29 -15.14
CA GLU A 38 -8.57 2.18 -16.04
C GLU A 38 -8.54 0.81 -15.34
N LEU A 39 -8.48 0.80 -14.00
CA LEU A 39 -8.54 -0.41 -13.17
C LEU A 39 -9.92 -0.57 -12.55
N SER A 40 -10.20 -1.75 -11.99
CA SER A 40 -11.44 -2.01 -11.23
C SER A 40 -11.62 -1.09 -10.01
N ARG A 41 -10.54 -0.52 -9.50
CA ARG A 41 -10.48 0.54 -8.49
C ARG A 41 -9.88 1.79 -9.11
N ARG A 42 -10.27 2.96 -8.67
CA ARG A 42 -9.66 4.20 -9.15
C ARG A 42 -8.36 4.50 -8.41
N VAL A 43 -7.42 5.12 -9.11
CA VAL A 43 -6.08 5.39 -8.62
C VAL A 43 -5.61 6.80 -8.98
N GLN A 44 -4.61 7.30 -8.22
CA GLN A 44 -3.83 8.49 -8.56
C GLN A 44 -2.36 8.13 -8.51
N HIS A 45 -1.55 8.61 -9.45
CA HIS A 45 -0.11 8.38 -9.51
C HIS A 45 0.65 9.69 -9.40
N TYR A 46 1.64 9.74 -8.52
CA TYR A 46 2.50 10.90 -8.30
C TYR A 46 3.97 10.50 -8.33
N GLY A 47 4.80 11.37 -8.93
CA GLY A 47 6.23 11.17 -9.12
C GLY A 47 6.51 10.19 -10.25
N TRP A 48 6.62 8.92 -9.92
CA TRP A 48 6.87 7.85 -10.88
C TRP A 48 5.72 6.85 -10.89
N ARG A 49 5.47 6.20 -12.03
CA ARG A 49 4.56 5.07 -12.18
C ARG A 49 5.25 3.91 -12.87
N TYR A 50 4.81 2.70 -12.57
CA TYR A 50 5.18 1.53 -13.34
C TYR A 50 4.32 1.45 -14.60
N ASP A 51 4.95 1.18 -15.75
CA ASP A 51 4.23 0.91 -17.00
C ASP A 51 4.00 -0.59 -17.15
N TYR A 52 2.77 -1.03 -16.92
CA TYR A 52 2.37 -2.43 -17.08
C TYR A 52 2.35 -2.89 -18.54
N ARG A 53 2.53 -1.99 -19.53
CA ARG A 53 2.45 -2.28 -20.97
C ARG A 53 3.76 -2.57 -21.64
N GLY A 54 4.86 -2.69 -20.89
CA GLY A 54 6.14 -3.18 -21.43
C GLY A 54 7.36 -2.28 -21.28
N ALA A 55 7.25 -1.10 -20.68
CA ALA A 55 8.44 -0.33 -20.35
C ALA A 55 9.19 -0.99 -19.19
N SER A 56 10.45 -1.33 -19.42
CA SER A 56 11.33 -1.87 -18.38
C SER A 56 11.75 -0.82 -17.32
N ARG A 57 11.32 0.43 -17.47
CA ARG A 57 11.67 1.55 -16.59
C ARG A 57 10.44 2.31 -16.10
N PRO A 58 10.47 2.87 -14.89
CA PRO A 58 9.43 3.76 -14.41
C PRO A 58 9.26 4.97 -15.33
N VAL A 59 8.02 5.38 -15.57
CA VAL A 59 7.67 6.60 -16.33
C VAL A 59 7.25 7.71 -15.37
N ALA A 60 7.51 8.95 -15.75
CA ALA A 60 7.07 10.10 -14.99
C ALA A 60 5.52 10.12 -14.89
N ALA A 61 5.03 10.46 -13.72
CA ALA A 61 3.62 10.71 -13.42
C ALA A 61 3.44 12.18 -13.01
N ALA A 62 2.25 12.54 -12.50
CA ALA A 62 2.04 13.87 -11.96
C ALA A 62 3.08 14.19 -10.87
N PRO A 63 3.55 15.43 -10.75
CA PRO A 63 4.50 15.82 -9.71
C PRO A 63 3.88 15.61 -8.32
N PHE A 64 4.72 15.48 -7.30
CA PHE A 64 4.27 15.37 -5.91
C PHE A 64 3.53 16.65 -5.51
N PRO A 65 2.23 16.59 -5.17
CA PRO A 65 1.60 17.71 -4.50
C PRO A 65 2.20 17.89 -3.09
N ARG A 66 2.01 19.06 -2.50
CA ARG A 66 2.61 19.39 -1.20
C ARG A 66 2.34 18.35 -0.11
N TRP A 67 1.14 17.77 -0.07
CA TRP A 67 0.81 16.78 0.94
C TRP A 67 1.61 15.48 0.80
N THR A 68 1.87 15.02 -0.43
CA THR A 68 2.72 13.82 -0.65
C THR A 68 4.16 14.09 -0.26
N ALA A 69 4.69 15.30 -0.55
CA ALA A 69 6.04 15.67 -0.15
C ALA A 69 6.20 15.69 1.37
N VAL A 70 5.22 16.23 2.10
CA VAL A 70 5.20 16.24 3.58
C VAL A 70 5.15 14.81 4.12
N MET A 71 4.31 13.94 3.57
CA MET A 71 4.23 12.54 4.02
C MET A 71 5.51 11.77 3.68
N ALA A 72 6.09 12.00 2.50
CA ALA A 72 7.37 11.38 2.11
C ALA A 72 8.50 11.78 3.07
N ASP A 73 8.55 13.04 3.49
CA ASP A 73 9.55 13.50 4.46
C ASP A 73 9.35 12.86 5.84
N ARG A 74 8.12 12.77 6.33
CA ARG A 74 7.80 12.08 7.60
C ARG A 74 8.15 10.58 7.56
N LEU A 75 8.07 9.96 6.38
CA LEU A 75 8.41 8.55 6.18
C LEU A 75 9.91 8.30 6.01
N ARG A 76 10.74 9.34 5.81
CA ARG A 76 12.16 9.25 5.47
C ARG A 76 12.95 8.28 6.37
N ALA A 77 12.71 8.31 7.68
CA ALA A 77 13.42 7.43 8.62
C ALA A 77 13.21 5.94 8.31
N HIS A 78 11.99 5.55 7.90
CA HIS A 78 11.67 4.18 7.52
C HIS A 78 12.36 3.74 6.22
N PHE A 79 12.77 4.68 5.37
CA PHE A 79 13.49 4.45 4.11
C PHE A 79 15.01 4.62 4.24
N GLY A 80 15.57 4.52 5.46
CA GLY A 80 17.01 4.66 5.70
C GLY A 80 17.55 6.05 5.33
N GLY A 81 16.74 7.09 5.46
CA GLY A 81 17.09 8.47 5.11
C GLY A 81 16.78 8.87 3.66
N ALA A 82 16.42 7.92 2.79
CA ALA A 82 16.01 8.22 1.41
C ALA A 82 14.59 8.82 1.38
N LEU A 83 14.35 9.74 0.43
CA LEU A 83 13.00 10.25 0.18
C LEU A 83 12.26 9.33 -0.79
N PRO A 84 11.03 8.90 -0.48
CA PRO A 84 10.14 8.31 -1.48
C PRO A 84 9.94 9.26 -2.67
N VAL A 85 9.97 8.72 -3.87
CA VAL A 85 9.81 9.46 -5.13
C VAL A 85 8.59 9.02 -5.93
N GLN A 86 7.89 8.01 -5.42
CA GLN A 86 6.62 7.52 -5.96
C GLN A 86 5.57 7.49 -4.86
N CYS A 87 4.36 7.97 -5.20
CA CYS A 87 3.16 7.73 -4.41
C CYS A 87 2.04 7.27 -5.34
N ILE A 88 1.40 6.16 -4.97
CA ILE A 88 0.14 5.72 -5.58
C ILE A 88 -0.97 5.78 -4.53
N VAL A 89 -2.05 6.49 -4.85
CA VAL A 89 -3.27 6.46 -4.06
C VAL A 89 -4.23 5.45 -4.70
N ASN A 90 -4.73 4.52 -3.91
CA ASN A 90 -5.77 3.57 -4.30
C ASN A 90 -7.03 3.83 -3.49
N GLU A 91 -8.20 3.80 -4.13
CA GLU A 91 -9.49 3.77 -3.47
C GLU A 91 -10.06 2.37 -3.55
N TYR A 92 -10.45 1.82 -2.40
CA TYR A 92 -11.15 0.54 -2.29
C TYR A 92 -12.57 0.80 -1.76
N ARG A 93 -13.55 0.62 -2.61
CA ARG A 93 -14.96 0.60 -2.26
C ARG A 93 -15.40 -0.81 -1.87
N PRO A 94 -16.55 -0.99 -1.22
CA PRO A 94 -17.12 -2.31 -1.01
C PRO A 94 -17.10 -3.17 -2.28
N GLY A 95 -16.70 -4.42 -2.16
CA GLY A 95 -16.57 -5.35 -3.29
C GLY A 95 -15.31 -5.17 -4.15
N GLN A 96 -14.50 -4.13 -3.91
CA GLN A 96 -13.24 -3.94 -4.61
C GLN A 96 -12.06 -4.52 -3.82
N GLY A 97 -11.04 -4.95 -4.56
CA GLY A 97 -9.82 -5.51 -3.96
C GLY A 97 -8.64 -5.43 -4.92
N ILE A 98 -7.55 -6.05 -4.50
CA ILE A 98 -6.36 -6.27 -5.31
C ILE A 98 -5.87 -7.70 -5.08
N GLY A 99 -5.61 -8.43 -6.17
CA GLY A 99 -5.09 -9.79 -6.09
C GLY A 99 -3.75 -9.86 -5.35
N MET A 100 -3.43 -11.06 -4.86
CA MET A 100 -2.17 -11.32 -4.18
C MET A 100 -0.98 -10.99 -5.11
N HIS A 101 -0.13 -10.09 -4.67
CA HIS A 101 1.05 -9.64 -5.42
C HIS A 101 2.18 -9.25 -4.48
N ALA A 102 3.38 -9.17 -5.02
CA ALA A 102 4.49 -8.47 -4.40
C ALA A 102 4.76 -7.20 -5.20
N ASP A 103 5.20 -6.15 -4.53
CA ASP A 103 5.60 -4.93 -5.22
C ASP A 103 6.75 -5.20 -6.20
N HIS A 104 6.76 -4.50 -7.32
CA HIS A 104 7.75 -4.74 -8.39
C HIS A 104 9.18 -4.44 -7.92
N ALA A 105 10.15 -5.20 -8.45
CA ALA A 105 11.56 -5.10 -8.07
C ALA A 105 12.23 -3.76 -8.48
N GLN A 106 11.61 -2.99 -9.37
CA GLN A 106 12.05 -1.62 -9.70
C GLN A 106 11.88 -0.62 -8.54
N PHE A 107 11.08 -0.97 -7.55
CA PHE A 107 10.94 -0.19 -6.34
C PHE A 107 11.92 -0.69 -5.28
N GLY A 108 12.38 0.23 -4.45
CA GLY A 108 13.38 -0.03 -3.42
C GLY A 108 12.93 -1.04 -2.35
N PRO A 109 13.83 -1.30 -1.39
CA PRO A 109 13.68 -2.37 -0.41
C PRO A 109 12.62 -2.11 0.66
N VAL A 110 12.02 -0.92 0.66
CA VAL A 110 10.97 -0.53 1.62
C VAL A 110 9.75 -0.01 0.87
N VAL A 111 8.56 -0.38 1.36
CA VAL A 111 7.27 0.14 0.94
C VAL A 111 6.51 0.60 2.17
N ALA A 112 5.94 1.81 2.14
CA ALA A 112 5.12 2.34 3.21
C ALA A 112 3.73 2.71 2.69
N SER A 113 2.68 2.22 3.33
CA SER A 113 1.28 2.45 2.92
C SER A 113 0.49 3.10 4.05
N LEU A 114 0.11 4.36 3.88
CA LEU A 114 -0.78 5.09 4.77
C LEU A 114 -2.23 4.69 4.50
N SER A 115 -2.93 4.21 5.52
CA SER A 115 -4.36 3.86 5.47
C SER A 115 -5.22 5.04 5.95
N LEU A 116 -6.24 5.41 5.17
CA LEU A 116 -7.15 6.52 5.43
C LEU A 116 -8.60 6.08 5.26
N ALA A 117 -9.50 6.81 5.88
CA ALA A 117 -10.96 6.72 5.85
C ALA A 117 -11.56 5.52 6.59
N ALA A 118 -11.02 4.33 6.48
CA ALA A 118 -11.52 3.13 7.16
C ALA A 118 -10.39 2.18 7.56
N ASP A 119 -10.63 1.39 8.61
CA ASP A 119 -9.87 0.19 8.92
C ASP A 119 -10.13 -0.85 7.84
N TRP A 120 -9.10 -1.61 7.42
CA TRP A 120 -9.28 -2.54 6.32
C TRP A 120 -8.43 -3.81 6.44
N PRO A 121 -8.99 -5.01 6.25
CA PRO A 121 -8.22 -6.24 6.26
C PRO A 121 -7.32 -6.33 5.02
N MET A 122 -6.08 -6.76 5.23
CA MET A 122 -5.12 -7.10 4.19
C MET A 122 -4.61 -8.51 4.44
N ARG A 123 -4.60 -9.31 3.39
CA ARG A 123 -4.07 -10.67 3.43
C ARG A 123 -2.60 -10.68 3.06
N PHE A 124 -1.83 -11.46 3.78
CA PHE A 124 -0.42 -11.73 3.53
C PHE A 124 -0.19 -13.22 3.32
N ARG A 125 0.74 -13.57 2.42
CA ARG A 125 1.09 -14.95 2.07
C ARG A 125 2.57 -15.06 1.74
N PRO A 126 3.33 -16.02 2.30
CA PRO A 126 4.69 -16.30 1.86
C PRO A 126 4.73 -16.65 0.37
N ARG A 127 5.69 -16.12 -0.38
CA ARG A 127 5.83 -16.39 -1.83
C ARG A 127 6.16 -17.84 -2.16
N ALA A 128 6.75 -18.59 -1.20
CA ALA A 128 7.00 -20.02 -1.34
C ALA A 128 5.71 -20.85 -1.44
N VAL A 129 4.58 -20.33 -0.95
CA VAL A 129 3.25 -20.93 -1.14
C VAL A 129 2.74 -20.52 -2.52
N ARG A 130 2.23 -21.46 -3.32
CA ARG A 130 1.80 -21.25 -4.71
C ARG A 130 0.94 -19.98 -4.84
N PRO A 131 1.35 -18.98 -5.67
CA PRO A 131 0.72 -17.66 -5.71
C PRO A 131 -0.74 -17.66 -6.19
N TYR A 132 -1.16 -18.69 -6.94
CA TYR A 132 -2.49 -18.80 -7.55
C TYR A 132 -3.43 -19.77 -6.81
N ALA A 133 -3.05 -20.21 -5.64
CA ALA A 133 -3.94 -21.05 -4.85
C ALA A 133 -5.10 -20.21 -4.28
N ARG A 134 -6.27 -20.85 -4.06
CA ARG A 134 -7.48 -20.21 -3.51
C ARG A 134 -7.19 -19.56 -2.16
N ASP A 135 -7.96 -18.53 -1.81
CA ASP A 135 -7.87 -17.83 -0.52
C ASP A 135 -8.07 -18.80 0.67
N GLY A 136 -7.47 -18.47 1.80
CA GLY A 136 -7.60 -19.26 3.03
C GLY A 136 -6.65 -20.46 3.12
N LEU A 137 -5.53 -20.44 2.40
CA LEU A 137 -4.53 -21.51 2.49
C LEU A 137 -3.82 -21.53 3.84
N PRO A 138 -3.28 -22.69 4.26
CA PRO A 138 -2.33 -22.75 5.35
C PRO A 138 -1.18 -21.77 5.12
N GLY A 139 -0.94 -20.88 6.06
CA GLY A 139 0.10 -19.83 5.97
C GLY A 139 -0.40 -18.44 5.57
N ASP A 140 -1.67 -18.30 5.17
CA ASP A 140 -2.27 -16.97 5.03
C ASP A 140 -2.46 -16.30 6.40
N GLU A 141 -2.09 -15.04 6.47
CA GLU A 141 -2.33 -14.17 7.61
C GLU A 141 -3.18 -12.98 7.16
N VAL A 142 -4.24 -12.66 7.89
CA VAL A 142 -5.05 -11.47 7.66
C VAL A 142 -4.79 -10.48 8.78
N VAL A 143 -4.36 -9.29 8.41
CA VAL A 143 -4.06 -8.18 9.32
C VAL A 143 -5.01 -7.04 9.03
N VAL A 144 -5.69 -6.53 10.05
CA VAL A 144 -6.46 -5.30 9.93
C VAL A 144 -5.50 -4.12 9.98
N LEU A 145 -5.50 -3.30 8.93
CA LEU A 145 -4.75 -2.06 8.85
C LEU A 145 -5.61 -0.94 9.43
N PRO A 146 -5.24 -0.39 10.59
CA PRO A 146 -6.01 0.68 11.21
C PRO A 146 -6.03 1.93 10.33
N ARG A 147 -7.14 2.62 10.32
CA ARG A 147 -7.27 3.99 9.81
C ARG A 147 -6.21 4.88 10.46
N ARG A 148 -5.61 5.78 9.69
CA ARG A 148 -4.53 6.70 10.09
C ARG A 148 -3.21 6.03 10.45
N SER A 149 -3.06 4.74 10.19
CA SER A 149 -1.79 4.03 10.38
C SER A 149 -0.97 3.92 9.11
N VAL A 150 0.32 3.69 9.27
CA VAL A 150 1.21 3.32 8.16
C VAL A 150 1.65 1.87 8.36
N LEU A 151 1.42 1.04 7.34
CA LEU A 151 2.09 -0.24 7.19
C LEU A 151 3.43 -0.02 6.48
N VAL A 152 4.52 -0.42 7.11
CA VAL A 152 5.86 -0.47 6.51
C VAL A 152 6.21 -1.93 6.23
N LEU A 153 6.61 -2.23 5.01
CA LEU A 153 7.14 -3.53 4.59
C LEU A 153 8.61 -3.37 4.25
N ALA A 154 9.47 -4.09 4.96
CA ALA A 154 10.91 -4.13 4.75
C ALA A 154 11.43 -5.57 4.85
N GLY A 155 12.70 -5.82 4.51
CA GLY A 155 13.32 -7.13 4.63
C GLY A 155 12.54 -8.23 3.91
N ALA A 156 12.36 -9.37 4.57
CA ALA A 156 11.64 -10.51 4.00
C ALA A 156 10.14 -10.23 3.83
N ALA A 157 9.50 -9.41 4.68
CA ALA A 157 8.11 -8.99 4.50
C ALA A 157 7.87 -8.27 3.15
N ARG A 158 8.89 -7.54 2.66
CA ARG A 158 8.86 -6.88 1.35
C ARG A 158 9.22 -7.81 0.20
N SER A 159 10.19 -8.70 0.36
CA SER A 159 10.80 -9.48 -0.72
C SER A 159 10.27 -10.91 -0.84
N ALA A 160 9.88 -11.54 0.26
CA ALA A 160 9.49 -12.94 0.33
C ALA A 160 7.99 -13.17 0.63
N TRP A 161 7.22 -12.09 0.80
CA TRP A 161 5.78 -12.17 1.03
C TRP A 161 5.01 -11.47 -0.10
N MET A 162 3.80 -11.95 -0.35
CA MET A 162 2.77 -11.32 -1.16
C MET A 162 1.72 -10.70 -0.24
N HIS A 163 1.03 -9.70 -0.74
CA HIS A 163 -0.11 -9.09 -0.06
C HIS A 163 -1.25 -8.80 -1.05
N GLY A 164 -2.46 -8.74 -0.52
CA GLY A 164 -3.66 -8.47 -1.32
C GLY A 164 -4.83 -8.04 -0.45
N ILE A 165 -5.89 -7.59 -1.08
CA ILE A 165 -7.16 -7.23 -0.45
C ILE A 165 -8.24 -8.05 -1.13
N ASP A 166 -8.95 -8.85 -0.34
CA ASP A 166 -10.03 -9.69 -0.83
C ASP A 166 -11.25 -8.84 -1.22
N ARG A 167 -11.92 -9.21 -2.31
CA ARG A 167 -13.12 -8.52 -2.77
C ARG A 167 -14.34 -8.73 -1.87
N THR A 168 -14.31 -9.78 -1.07
CA THR A 168 -15.38 -10.22 -0.17
C THR A 168 -15.16 -9.80 1.28
N ALA A 169 -14.33 -8.79 1.53
CA ALA A 169 -14.06 -8.32 2.89
C ALA A 169 -15.34 -7.72 3.52
N THR A 170 -16.12 -8.58 4.16
CA THR A 170 -17.44 -8.28 4.75
C THR A 170 -17.38 -7.30 5.92
N ALA A 171 -16.23 -7.14 6.57
CA ALA A 171 -16.08 -6.28 7.76
C ALA A 171 -16.18 -4.77 7.45
N CYS A 172 -16.21 -4.36 6.17
CA CYS A 172 -16.19 -2.96 5.74
C CYS A 172 -17.24 -2.64 4.66
N GLU A 173 -18.36 -3.37 4.64
CA GLU A 173 -19.37 -3.29 3.56
C GLU A 173 -19.98 -1.90 3.32
N ALA A 174 -19.82 -0.96 4.24
CA ALA A 174 -20.35 0.40 4.14
C ALA A 174 -19.26 1.47 3.98
N ALA A 175 -17.98 1.14 4.11
CA ALA A 175 -16.90 2.11 4.14
C ALA A 175 -16.03 2.06 2.89
N THR A 176 -15.41 3.17 2.53
CA THR A 176 -14.39 3.27 1.50
C THR A 176 -13.03 3.41 2.18
N ARG A 177 -12.03 2.62 1.78
CA ARG A 177 -10.65 2.81 2.20
C ARG A 177 -9.87 3.58 1.15
N LEU A 178 -9.07 4.53 1.57
CA LEU A 178 -8.00 5.10 0.75
C LEU A 178 -6.65 4.61 1.27
N SER A 179 -5.73 4.29 0.36
CA SER A 179 -4.34 4.05 0.74
C SER A 179 -3.40 4.89 -0.10
N ALA A 180 -2.45 5.57 0.55
CA ALA A 180 -1.36 6.25 -0.12
C ALA A 180 -0.08 5.44 0.12
N THR A 181 0.43 4.80 -0.95
CA THR A 181 1.60 3.91 -0.88
C THR A 181 2.81 4.60 -1.46
N PHE A 182 3.87 4.69 -0.66
CA PHE A 182 5.12 5.40 -0.95
C PHE A 182 6.24 4.40 -1.22
N ARG A 183 7.09 4.71 -2.20
CA ARG A 183 8.24 3.90 -2.62
C ARG A 183 9.40 4.77 -3.08
N THR A 184 10.63 4.26 -2.89
CA THR A 184 11.82 4.72 -3.61
C THR A 184 11.97 3.90 -4.89
N LEU A 185 12.81 4.33 -5.83
CA LEU A 185 13.28 3.47 -6.92
C LEU A 185 14.43 2.59 -6.43
N ALA A 186 14.54 1.40 -7.00
CA ALA A 186 15.74 0.57 -6.83
C ALA A 186 16.94 1.28 -7.49
N ARG A 187 18.11 1.15 -6.84
CA ARG A 187 19.39 1.64 -7.38
C ARG A 187 19.96 0.65 -8.36
#